data_7f2cb4a11daebe1bc9f3b2919626376a
#
_entry.id   7f2cb4a11daebe1bc9f3b2919626376a
#
_cell.length_a   1.000
_cell.length_b   1.000
_cell.length_c   1.000
_cell.angle_alpha   90.00
_cell.angle_beta   90.00
_cell.angle_gamma   90.00
#
_symmetry.space_group_name_H-M   'P 1'
#
loop_
_entity.id
_entity.type
_entity.pdbx_description
1 polymer ?
#
loop_
_entity_poly.entity_id
_entity_poly.type
_entity_poly.pdbx_seq_one_letter_code
_entity_poly.pdbx_strand_id
1 'polypeptide(L)'
;MHSQTCETEFNFSSLPMKAGVTGHIFNTVGSGVKGGGTPGYACYGATKRGLPQLTASLVKELDEGVQGYDKKEFPGTIKVHNLSPGMVFTKLLLDDSTPELRKFPFGVLAAQPEEVAADLVPKILAANENGSSVDFLTTDRILTKFFERFILQKKSEYIDDDGNVIKMPGAQYDETGVRALY
;
A
#
# COMPACT_ATOMS: atom_id res chain seq x y z
N MET A 1 35.29 7.44 -14.80
CA MET A 1 34.16 7.23 -13.89
C MET A 1 33.00 6.75 -14.74
N HIS A 2 32.75 5.44 -14.75
CA HIS A 2 31.61 4.88 -15.46
C HIS A 2 30.40 5.02 -14.55
N SER A 3 29.40 5.81 -14.98
CA SER A 3 28.10 5.81 -14.35
C SER A 3 27.43 4.48 -14.68
N GLN A 4 27.32 3.59 -13.72
CA GLN A 4 26.39 2.46 -13.81
C GLN A 4 24.99 3.05 -13.69
N THR A 5 24.36 3.27 -14.83
CA THR A 5 22.92 3.45 -14.91
C THR A 5 22.29 2.14 -14.46
N CYS A 6 21.46 2.18 -13.43
CA CYS A 6 20.63 1.06 -13.00
C CYS A 6 19.55 0.89 -14.09
N GLU A 7 19.86 0.11 -15.11
CA GLU A 7 18.90 -0.30 -16.13
C GLU A 7 17.98 -1.37 -15.54
N THR A 8 17.03 -0.95 -14.75
CA THR A 8 15.80 -1.72 -14.61
C THR A 8 14.92 -1.36 -15.82
N GLU A 9 15.13 -2.06 -16.91
CA GLU A 9 14.20 -1.99 -18.04
C GLU A 9 12.83 -2.49 -17.59
N PHE A 10 11.99 -1.56 -17.15
CA PHE A 10 10.56 -1.80 -17.09
C PHE A 10 10.05 -1.79 -18.54
N ASN A 11 10.03 -2.97 -19.15
CA ASN A 11 9.58 -3.11 -20.53
C ASN A 11 8.05 -3.02 -20.58
N PHE A 12 7.52 -1.81 -20.67
CA PHE A 12 6.09 -1.54 -20.86
C PHE A 12 5.55 -2.06 -22.20
N SER A 13 6.42 -2.40 -23.17
CA SER A 13 6.00 -2.91 -24.48
C SER A 13 5.34 -4.29 -24.41
N SER A 14 5.46 -5.02 -23.31
CA SER A 14 4.83 -6.33 -23.11
C SER A 14 3.40 -6.26 -22.57
N LEU A 15 2.92 -5.09 -22.15
CA LEU A 15 1.53 -4.94 -21.73
C LEU A 15 0.65 -4.83 -22.98
N PRO A 16 -0.31 -5.76 -23.22
CA PRO A 16 -1.19 -5.69 -24.37
C PRO A 16 -2.21 -4.56 -24.22
N MET A 17 -1.76 -3.33 -24.39
CA MET A 17 -2.63 -2.17 -24.33
C MET A 17 -3.31 -1.98 -25.68
N LYS A 18 -4.63 -2.11 -25.69
CA LYS A 18 -5.44 -1.75 -26.87
C LYS A 18 -5.49 -0.24 -27.02
N ALA A 19 -5.48 0.23 -28.25
CA ALA A 19 -5.68 1.66 -28.55
C ALA A 19 -6.96 2.19 -27.88
N GLY A 20 -6.87 3.32 -27.19
CA GLY A 20 -7.98 3.95 -26.49
C GLY A 20 -8.29 3.40 -25.07
N VAL A 21 -7.49 2.44 -24.58
CA VAL A 21 -7.62 1.93 -23.20
C VAL A 21 -6.61 2.64 -22.31
N THR A 22 -7.04 3.08 -21.13
CA THR A 22 -6.15 3.60 -20.09
C THR A 22 -5.77 2.47 -19.13
N GLY A 23 -4.47 2.22 -18.99
CA GLY A 23 -3.91 1.31 -17.99
C GLY A 23 -3.60 2.04 -16.68
N HIS A 24 -3.80 1.40 -15.55
CA HIS A 24 -3.49 1.96 -14.24
C HIS A 24 -2.50 1.07 -13.50
N ILE A 25 -1.42 1.66 -12.97
CA ILE A 25 -0.42 1.00 -12.14
C ILE A 25 -0.55 1.58 -10.73
N PHE A 26 -0.73 0.70 -9.74
CA PHE A 26 -0.83 1.10 -8.33
C PHE A 26 0.39 0.57 -7.57
N ASN A 27 1.29 1.46 -7.19
CA ASN A 27 2.43 1.14 -6.33
C ASN A 27 1.97 1.08 -4.88
N THR A 28 1.98 -0.12 -4.29
CA THR A 28 1.58 -0.30 -2.89
C THR A 28 2.64 0.23 -1.95
N VAL A 29 2.36 1.38 -1.36
CA VAL A 29 3.21 2.03 -0.36
C VAL A 29 2.91 1.50 1.04
N GLY A 30 3.90 1.54 1.93
CA GLY A 30 3.75 1.10 3.32
C GLY A 30 3.68 2.24 4.32
N SER A 31 3.37 1.91 5.57
CA SER A 31 3.31 2.87 6.67
C SER A 31 4.64 3.60 6.94
N GLY A 32 5.77 3.03 6.53
CA GLY A 32 7.10 3.62 6.68
C GLY A 32 7.42 4.78 5.73
N VAL A 33 6.55 5.10 4.77
CA VAL A 33 6.80 6.12 3.73
C VAL A 33 7.00 7.52 4.33
N LYS A 34 6.21 7.88 5.33
CA LYS A 34 6.29 9.18 6.04
C LYS A 34 6.82 9.03 7.48
N GLY A 35 7.02 7.82 7.95
CA GLY A 35 7.34 7.51 9.34
C GLY A 35 8.81 7.54 9.69
N GLY A 36 9.09 7.42 10.97
CA GLY A 36 10.41 7.19 11.52
C GLY A 36 10.92 5.77 11.25
N GLY A 37 12.19 5.52 11.55
CA GLY A 37 12.76 4.17 11.48
C GLY A 37 12.14 3.23 12.52
N THR A 38 11.86 2.01 12.11
CA THR A 38 11.43 0.94 13.02
C THR A 38 12.53 -0.10 13.10
N PRO A 39 13.03 -0.45 14.28
CA PRO A 39 14.04 -1.51 14.44
C PRO A 39 13.57 -2.81 13.80
N GLY A 40 14.46 -3.49 13.07
CA GLY A 40 14.15 -4.72 12.32
C GLY A 40 13.55 -4.50 10.92
N TYR A 41 13.11 -3.29 10.58
CA TYR A 41 12.43 -2.99 9.31
C TYR A 41 13.25 -2.10 8.35
N ALA A 42 14.58 -2.06 8.49
CA ALA A 42 15.43 -1.16 7.72
C ALA A 42 15.28 -1.35 6.19
N CYS A 43 15.42 -2.59 5.70
CA CYS A 43 15.30 -2.89 4.27
C CYS A 43 13.88 -2.64 3.75
N TYR A 44 12.87 -3.07 4.50
CA TYR A 44 11.46 -2.81 4.18
C TYR A 44 11.18 -1.31 4.08
N GLY A 45 11.59 -0.54 5.10
CA GLY A 45 11.40 0.90 5.14
C GLY A 45 12.10 1.61 3.97
N ALA A 46 13.31 1.20 3.62
CA ALA A 46 14.05 1.77 2.49
C ALA A 46 13.32 1.52 1.16
N THR A 47 12.88 0.28 0.90
CA THR A 47 12.15 -0.05 -0.33
C THR A 47 10.82 0.69 -0.43
N LYS A 48 10.02 0.71 0.65
CA LYS A 48 8.73 1.38 0.65
C LYS A 48 8.86 2.91 0.53
N ARG A 49 9.90 3.50 1.09
CA ARG A 49 10.17 4.94 0.97
C ARG A 49 10.56 5.36 -0.44
N GLY A 50 11.13 4.48 -1.22
CA GLY A 50 11.44 4.72 -2.64
C GLY A 50 10.21 4.76 -3.56
N LEU A 51 9.11 4.09 -3.20
CA LEU A 51 7.94 3.97 -4.08
C LEU A 51 7.25 5.30 -4.43
N PRO A 52 7.06 6.26 -3.52
CA PRO A 52 6.51 7.57 -3.90
C PRO A 52 7.41 8.32 -4.88
N GLN A 53 8.73 8.22 -4.71
CA GLN A 53 9.68 8.82 -5.64
C GLN A 53 9.62 8.12 -7.00
N LEU A 54 9.55 6.80 -7.03
CA LEU A 54 9.36 6.03 -8.25
C LEU A 54 8.07 6.46 -8.97
N THR A 55 6.95 6.53 -8.25
CA THR A 55 5.67 7.01 -8.80
C THR A 55 5.81 8.39 -9.40
N ALA A 56 6.41 9.33 -8.67
CA ALA A 56 6.58 10.71 -9.12
C ALA A 56 7.47 10.81 -10.38
N SER A 57 8.50 9.98 -10.48
CA SER A 57 9.37 9.91 -11.66
C SER A 57 8.62 9.32 -12.85
N LEU A 58 7.94 8.17 -12.66
CA LEU A 58 7.17 7.52 -13.72
C LEU A 58 6.06 8.43 -14.27
N VAL A 59 5.38 9.19 -13.42
CA VAL A 59 4.36 10.16 -13.85
C VAL A 59 4.98 11.16 -14.84
N LYS A 60 6.13 11.74 -14.50
CA LYS A 60 6.81 12.70 -15.37
C LYS A 60 7.30 12.06 -16.66
N GLU A 61 7.90 10.87 -16.57
CA GLU A 61 8.40 10.14 -17.73
C GLU A 61 7.28 9.79 -18.71
N LEU A 62 6.10 9.41 -18.21
CA LEU A 62 4.94 9.10 -19.02
C LEU A 62 4.29 10.36 -19.63
N ASP A 63 4.34 11.50 -18.95
CA ASP A 63 3.75 12.76 -19.41
C ASP A 63 4.68 13.52 -20.37
N GLU A 64 5.96 13.59 -20.06
CA GLU A 64 6.96 14.39 -20.76
C GLU A 64 7.74 13.57 -21.81
N GLY A 65 7.76 12.24 -21.66
CA GLY A 65 8.63 11.33 -22.39
C GLY A 65 10.03 11.24 -21.78
N VAL A 66 10.77 10.20 -22.17
CA VAL A 66 12.17 10.00 -21.78
C VAL A 66 13.00 9.91 -23.05
N GLN A 67 14.24 10.36 -23.00
CA GLN A 67 15.16 10.23 -24.12
C GLN A 67 15.30 8.75 -24.54
N GLY A 68 14.85 8.42 -25.75
CA GLY A 68 14.80 7.05 -26.26
C GLY A 68 13.41 6.38 -26.23
N TYR A 69 12.42 7.00 -25.60
CA TYR A 69 11.03 6.53 -25.64
C TYR A 69 10.15 7.52 -26.41
N ASP A 70 9.65 7.10 -27.55
CA ASP A 70 8.68 7.91 -28.29
C ASP A 70 7.27 7.62 -27.75
N LYS A 71 6.60 8.68 -27.25
CA LYS A 71 5.20 8.64 -26.77
C LYS A 71 4.22 8.06 -27.80
N LYS A 72 4.62 8.02 -29.08
CA LYS A 72 3.82 7.46 -30.17
C LYS A 72 3.82 5.93 -30.22
N GLU A 73 4.73 5.26 -29.52
CA GLU A 73 4.81 3.79 -29.51
C GLU A 73 3.77 3.13 -28.60
N PHE A 74 3.14 3.89 -27.69
CA PHE A 74 2.11 3.36 -26.80
C PHE A 74 0.70 3.61 -27.36
N PRO A 75 -0.04 2.55 -27.71
CA PRO A 75 -1.39 2.70 -28.26
C PRO A 75 -2.44 3.17 -27.22
N GLY A 76 -2.09 3.28 -25.95
CA GLY A 76 -2.96 3.69 -24.87
C GLY A 76 -2.31 4.70 -23.93
N THR A 77 -3.02 5.05 -22.90
CA THR A 77 -2.56 5.93 -21.82
C THR A 77 -2.24 5.09 -20.59
N ILE A 78 -1.10 5.38 -19.94
CA ILE A 78 -0.76 4.76 -18.65
C ILE A 78 -0.82 5.82 -17.57
N LYS A 79 -1.44 5.49 -16.45
CA LYS A 79 -1.48 6.32 -15.24
C LYS A 79 -0.87 5.55 -14.08
N VAL A 80 -0.10 6.23 -13.24
CA VAL A 80 0.59 5.62 -12.11
C VAL A 80 0.11 6.28 -10.83
N HIS A 81 -0.15 5.48 -9.81
CA HIS A 81 -0.74 5.91 -8.55
C HIS A 81 0.01 5.30 -7.38
N ASN A 82 -0.12 5.92 -6.21
CA ASN A 82 0.23 5.30 -4.94
C ASN A 82 -1.02 4.66 -4.33
N LEU A 83 -0.87 3.45 -3.77
CA LEU A 83 -1.92 2.76 -3.03
C LEU A 83 -1.43 2.50 -1.60
N SER A 84 -2.16 3.01 -0.62
CA SER A 84 -1.84 2.83 0.80
C SER A 84 -2.97 2.11 1.52
N PRO A 85 -2.90 0.78 1.69
CA PRO A 85 -3.91 0.03 2.43
C PRO A 85 -3.84 0.26 3.94
N GLY A 86 -2.86 1.00 4.42
CA GLY A 86 -2.65 1.19 5.85
C GLY A 86 -2.13 -0.07 6.54
N MET A 87 -2.59 -0.31 7.75
CA MET A 87 -2.27 -1.50 8.52
C MET A 87 -3.42 -2.49 8.40
N VAL A 88 -3.15 -3.60 7.72
CA VAL A 88 -4.16 -4.63 7.50
C VAL A 88 -3.88 -5.81 8.42
N PHE A 89 -4.87 -6.24 9.19
CA PHE A 89 -4.74 -7.42 10.04
C PHE A 89 -4.52 -8.65 9.18
N THR A 90 -3.28 -9.12 9.15
CA THR A 90 -2.85 -10.31 8.42
C THR A 90 -1.88 -11.09 9.29
N LYS A 91 -1.72 -12.37 9.01
CA LYS A 91 -0.69 -13.19 9.64
C LYS A 91 0.70 -12.56 9.48
N LEU A 92 1.02 -12.07 8.27
CA LEU A 92 2.28 -11.39 7.98
C LEU A 92 2.54 -10.18 8.91
N LEU A 93 1.49 -9.41 9.25
CA LEU A 93 1.63 -8.27 10.16
C LEU A 93 1.84 -8.69 11.61
N LEU A 94 1.24 -9.81 12.01
CA LEU A 94 1.20 -10.24 13.41
C LEU A 94 2.38 -11.14 13.79
N ASP A 95 2.83 -12.05 12.92
CA ASP A 95 3.84 -13.06 13.24
C ASP A 95 5.19 -12.45 13.64
N ASP A 96 5.63 -11.42 12.92
CA ASP A 96 6.94 -10.77 13.17
C ASP A 96 6.84 -9.46 13.98
N SER A 97 5.67 -9.15 14.54
CA SER A 97 5.47 -7.92 15.31
C SER A 97 5.72 -8.12 16.80
N THR A 98 6.30 -7.10 17.45
CA THR A 98 6.44 -7.10 18.91
C THR A 98 5.13 -6.75 19.60
N PRO A 99 4.93 -7.14 20.89
CA PRO A 99 3.76 -6.75 21.65
C PRO A 99 3.52 -5.23 21.68
N GLU A 100 4.58 -4.42 21.73
CA GLU A 100 4.51 -2.96 21.74
C GLU A 100 3.93 -2.42 20.42
N LEU A 101 4.37 -2.96 19.28
CA LEU A 101 3.82 -2.60 17.96
C LEU A 101 2.35 -3.05 17.84
N ARG A 102 1.99 -4.17 18.43
CA ARG A 102 0.61 -4.66 18.44
C ARG A 102 -0.31 -3.80 19.31
N LYS A 103 0.15 -3.37 20.48
CA LYS A 103 -0.59 -2.40 21.31
C LYS A 103 -0.82 -1.10 20.55
N PHE A 104 0.26 -0.56 19.99
CA PHE A 104 0.28 0.67 19.24
C PHE A 104 1.39 0.63 18.18
N PRO A 105 1.10 0.90 16.91
CA PRO A 105 -0.16 1.44 16.38
C PRO A 105 -1.20 0.41 15.93
N PHE A 106 -0.91 -0.91 15.92
CA PHE A 106 -1.80 -1.89 15.29
C PHE A 106 -3.17 -1.98 15.99
N GLY A 107 -3.20 -2.07 17.32
CA GLY A 107 -4.46 -2.14 18.10
C GLY A 107 -5.39 -0.94 17.91
N VAL A 108 -4.88 0.15 17.33
CA VAL A 108 -5.67 1.37 17.08
C VAL A 108 -6.00 1.53 15.59
N LEU A 109 -5.01 1.38 14.73
CA LEU A 109 -5.10 1.78 13.32
C LEU A 109 -5.34 0.63 12.35
N ALA A 110 -5.03 -0.61 12.76
CA ALA A 110 -5.23 -1.74 11.87
C ALA A 110 -6.71 -2.03 11.62
N ALA A 111 -7.00 -2.56 10.44
CA ALA A 111 -8.35 -2.89 10.00
C ALA A 111 -8.37 -4.27 9.32
N GLN A 112 -9.57 -4.83 9.22
CA GLN A 112 -9.78 -6.09 8.53
C GLN A 112 -9.55 -5.96 7.02
N PRO A 113 -9.02 -7.01 6.35
CA PRO A 113 -8.85 -7.00 4.89
C PRO A 113 -10.14 -6.62 4.14
N GLU A 114 -11.28 -7.12 4.60
CA GLU A 114 -12.59 -6.85 4.00
C GLU A 114 -13.00 -5.38 4.13
N GLU A 115 -12.75 -4.77 5.30
CA GLU A 115 -13.02 -3.34 5.53
C GLU A 115 -12.13 -2.48 4.61
N VAL A 116 -10.84 -2.82 4.53
CA VAL A 116 -9.88 -2.13 3.67
C VAL A 116 -10.28 -2.25 2.21
N ALA A 117 -10.62 -3.45 1.75
CA ALA A 117 -11.03 -3.70 0.38
C ALA A 117 -12.33 -2.97 0.03
N ALA A 118 -13.33 -2.99 0.91
CA ALA A 118 -14.60 -2.29 0.70
C ALA A 118 -14.42 -0.78 0.52
N ASP A 119 -13.44 -0.18 1.20
CA ASP A 119 -13.12 1.24 1.07
C ASP A 119 -12.26 1.54 -0.16
N LEU A 120 -11.22 0.73 -0.40
CA LEU A 120 -10.23 1.03 -1.45
C LEU A 120 -10.69 0.66 -2.86
N VAL A 121 -11.44 -0.44 -3.04
CA VAL A 121 -11.83 -0.89 -4.40
C VAL A 121 -12.63 0.19 -5.15
N PRO A 122 -13.66 0.84 -4.57
CA PRO A 122 -14.35 1.94 -5.26
C PRO A 122 -13.41 3.11 -5.60
N LYS A 123 -12.48 3.45 -4.71
CA LYS A 123 -11.51 4.53 -4.91
C LYS A 123 -10.51 4.19 -6.03
N ILE A 124 -10.05 2.94 -6.10
CA ILE A 124 -9.17 2.44 -7.15
C ILE A 124 -9.86 2.56 -8.52
N LEU A 125 -11.12 2.12 -8.59
CA LEU A 125 -11.91 2.18 -9.83
C LEU A 125 -12.24 3.63 -10.26
N ALA A 126 -12.33 4.55 -9.31
CA ALA A 126 -12.58 5.97 -9.58
C ALA A 126 -11.30 6.77 -9.84
N ALA A 127 -10.11 6.20 -9.64
CA ALA A 127 -8.84 6.91 -9.78
C ALA A 127 -8.56 7.26 -11.24
N ASN A 128 -8.63 8.55 -11.58
CA ASN A 128 -8.43 9.04 -12.93
C ASN A 128 -7.28 10.06 -13.07
N GLU A 129 -6.82 10.59 -11.96
CA GLU A 129 -5.74 11.58 -11.96
C GLU A 129 -4.38 10.90 -11.85
N ASN A 130 -3.48 11.14 -12.83
CA ASN A 130 -2.14 10.59 -12.83
C ASN A 130 -1.35 11.11 -11.60
N GLY A 131 -0.63 10.23 -10.91
CA GLY A 131 0.10 10.58 -9.68
C GLY A 131 -0.75 10.64 -8.42
N SER A 132 -2.03 10.31 -8.48
CA SER A 132 -2.91 10.34 -7.30
C SER A 132 -2.53 9.28 -6.24
N SER A 133 -2.93 9.53 -5.00
CA SER A 133 -2.79 8.58 -3.89
C SER A 133 -4.16 8.07 -3.45
N VAL A 134 -4.28 6.76 -3.33
CA VAL A 134 -5.48 6.09 -2.84
C VAL A 134 -5.16 5.52 -1.47
N ASP A 135 -5.65 6.18 -0.43
CA ASP A 135 -5.30 5.91 0.96
C ASP A 135 -6.50 5.39 1.75
N PHE A 136 -6.28 4.32 2.51
CA PHE A 136 -7.24 3.82 3.50
C PHE A 136 -7.19 4.64 4.79
N LEU A 137 -5.99 4.87 5.33
CA LEU A 137 -5.78 5.67 6.53
C LEU A 137 -5.65 7.16 6.17
N THR A 138 -6.80 7.79 5.93
CA THR A 138 -6.89 9.25 5.80
C THR A 138 -6.73 9.92 7.17
N THR A 139 -6.39 11.22 7.18
CA THR A 139 -6.25 11.99 8.43
C THR A 139 -7.51 11.91 9.28
N ASP A 140 -8.68 12.05 8.67
CA ASP A 140 -9.97 11.99 9.38
C ASP A 140 -10.21 10.62 10.01
N ARG A 141 -9.90 9.54 9.26
CA ARG A 141 -10.04 8.17 9.78
C ARG A 141 -9.06 7.91 10.93
N ILE A 142 -7.83 8.40 10.82
CA ILE A 142 -6.85 8.31 11.90
C ILE A 142 -7.39 9.02 13.16
N LEU A 143 -7.83 10.26 13.04
CA LEU A 143 -8.39 11.02 14.15
C LEU A 143 -9.60 10.33 14.77
N THR A 144 -10.50 9.80 13.95
CA THR A 144 -11.67 9.04 14.40
C THR A 144 -11.26 7.80 15.21
N LYS A 145 -10.31 7.00 14.69
CA LYS A 145 -9.82 5.80 15.39
C LYS A 145 -9.13 6.16 16.72
N PHE A 146 -8.38 7.27 16.77
CA PHE A 146 -7.81 7.77 18.03
C PHE A 146 -8.88 8.20 19.01
N PHE A 147 -9.88 8.95 18.57
CA PHE A 147 -11.02 9.36 19.40
C PHE A 147 -11.77 8.14 19.96
N GLU A 148 -12.08 7.16 19.11
CA GLU A 148 -12.73 5.91 19.55
C GLU A 148 -11.88 5.17 20.60
N ARG A 149 -10.57 5.05 20.39
CA ARG A 149 -9.68 4.31 21.29
C ARG A 149 -9.48 5.01 22.63
N PHE A 150 -9.20 6.32 22.63
CA PHE A 150 -8.76 7.04 23.82
C PHE A 150 -9.88 7.77 24.55
N ILE A 151 -10.89 8.23 23.84
CA ILE A 151 -12.02 8.96 24.45
C ILE A 151 -13.18 8.00 24.72
N LEU A 152 -13.59 7.21 23.73
CA LEU A 152 -14.67 6.23 23.89
C LEU A 152 -14.21 4.91 24.54
N GLN A 153 -12.90 4.75 24.78
CA GLN A 153 -12.28 3.56 25.36
C GLN A 153 -12.65 2.25 24.65
N LYS A 154 -12.90 2.32 23.34
CA LYS A 154 -13.23 1.17 22.52
C LYS A 154 -12.01 0.26 22.39
N LYS A 155 -12.12 -0.98 22.87
CA LYS A 155 -11.04 -1.96 22.81
C LYS A 155 -10.97 -2.61 21.45
N SER A 156 -9.77 -3.06 21.06
CA SER A 156 -9.61 -3.91 19.88
C SER A 156 -10.20 -5.29 20.15
N GLU A 157 -10.87 -5.88 19.17
CA GLU A 157 -11.37 -7.25 19.25
C GLU A 157 -10.27 -8.30 19.00
N TYR A 158 -9.12 -7.89 18.49
CA TYR A 158 -8.06 -8.76 18.01
C TYR A 158 -6.81 -8.73 18.86
N ILE A 159 -6.59 -7.63 19.58
CA ILE A 159 -5.37 -7.39 20.38
C ILE A 159 -5.79 -6.87 21.75
N ASP A 160 -5.31 -7.54 22.80
CA ASP A 160 -5.56 -7.09 24.18
C ASP A 160 -4.68 -5.88 24.58
N ASP A 161 -4.90 -5.40 25.79
CA ASP A 161 -4.15 -4.26 26.32
C ASP A 161 -2.66 -4.61 26.57
N ASP A 162 -2.29 -5.87 26.56
CA ASP A 162 -0.91 -6.36 26.67
C ASP A 162 -0.22 -6.63 25.34
N GLY A 163 -0.94 -6.49 24.23
CA GLY A 163 -0.42 -6.70 22.87
C GLY A 163 -0.45 -8.17 22.44
N ASN A 164 -1.21 -9.02 23.16
CA ASN A 164 -1.41 -10.38 22.73
C ASN A 164 -2.55 -10.45 21.72
N VAL A 165 -2.42 -11.35 20.76
CA VAL A 165 -3.46 -11.62 19.78
C VAL A 165 -4.54 -12.46 20.46
N ILE A 166 -5.75 -11.91 20.64
CA ILE A 166 -6.89 -12.59 21.26
C ILE A 166 -7.67 -13.40 20.23
N LYS A 167 -7.74 -12.86 19.01
CA LYS A 167 -8.50 -13.45 17.93
C LYS A 167 -7.76 -13.24 16.62
N MET A 168 -7.60 -14.29 15.84
CA MET A 168 -7.03 -14.15 14.50
C MET A 168 -8.04 -13.43 13.59
N PRO A 169 -7.62 -12.35 12.95
CA PRO A 169 -8.52 -11.57 12.12
C PRO A 169 -8.80 -12.25 10.78
N GLY A 170 -10.03 -12.15 10.35
CA GLY A 170 -10.47 -12.38 8.99
C GLY A 170 -10.41 -13.81 8.49
N ALA A 171 -10.68 -13.95 7.22
CA ALA A 171 -10.51 -15.19 6.50
C ALA A 171 -9.03 -15.46 6.28
N GLN A 172 -8.56 -16.60 6.77
CA GLN A 172 -7.23 -17.08 6.44
C GLN A 172 -7.28 -17.81 5.09
N TYR A 173 -6.28 -17.59 4.28
CA TYR A 173 -6.10 -18.29 3.01
C TYR A 173 -4.93 -19.25 3.15
N ASP A 174 -5.08 -20.45 2.62
CA ASP A 174 -3.98 -21.41 2.51
C ASP A 174 -3.01 -21.02 1.40
N GLU A 175 -1.95 -21.80 1.22
CA GLU A 175 -0.92 -21.54 0.20
C GLU A 175 -1.46 -21.61 -1.24
N THR A 176 -2.65 -22.18 -1.44
CA THR A 176 -3.32 -22.27 -2.73
C THR A 176 -4.31 -21.12 -2.97
N GLY A 177 -4.45 -20.21 -2.00
CA GLY A 177 -5.39 -19.10 -2.06
C GLY A 177 -6.84 -19.48 -1.74
N VAL A 178 -7.07 -20.69 -1.22
CA VAL A 178 -8.38 -21.12 -0.74
C VAL A 178 -8.58 -20.65 0.70
N ARG A 179 -9.77 -20.12 0.98
CA ARG A 179 -10.12 -19.65 2.33
C ARG A 179 -10.05 -20.80 3.32
N ALA A 180 -9.14 -20.69 4.29
CA ALA A 180 -9.10 -21.64 5.39
C ALA A 180 -10.33 -21.40 6.30
N LEU A 181 -11.16 -22.41 6.43
CA LEU A 181 -12.23 -22.44 7.41
C LEU A 181 -11.62 -22.90 8.75
N TYR A 182 -11.57 -21.99 9.72
CA TYR A 182 -11.23 -22.30 11.11
C TYR A 182 -12.47 -22.12 11.99
#